data_7e5d3d72cece1b0bd02c0a6373ee5119
#
_entry.id   7e5d3d72cece1b0bd02c0a6373ee5119
#
_cell.length_a   1.000
_cell.length_b   1.000
_cell.length_c   1.000
_cell.angle_alpha   90.00
_cell.angle_beta   90.00
_cell.angle_gamma   90.00
#
_symmetry.space_group_name_H-M   'P 1'
#
loop_
_entity.id
_entity.type
_entity.pdbx_description
1 polymer ?
#
loop_
_entity_poly.entity_id
_entity_poly.type
_entity_poly.pdbx_seq_one_letter_code
_entity_poly.pdbx_strand_id
1 'polypeptide(L)'
;MNLQEQILRNQLEVYLAEQPAAGADSRIETLNRIGGRGATGVYAFTLVYDEAGERVTQKLVLKTYANSPEGVDRALKERHALYHLRTARYPVPSVVAIETSPEALGVPFVIMQQVEGQTLGAALQSADERKRRGLIAQFVGLLVDLHARGPEALIRREMSPVSAHALINREVHTLRGLAQNRDQQEYLPVIDWLYERRKSVSSGAMVINHRNYTLSNVLVGPTGAMSVVDCGWQIGDARFDLAWTLLDLERVGLDELRDDVLAEYVRVTGAPVEDLPYFEVLAATRWLMDVLHKGRAAGGFETGIESNKDSMLGPIGQAAALIAARTGIQLPDVSILLG
;
A
#
# COMPACT_ATOMS: atom_id res chain seq x y z
N MET A 1 1.45 26.56 -7.62
CA MET A 1 0.45 25.66 -8.25
C MET A 1 0.70 25.69 -9.75
N ASN A 2 0.91 24.54 -10.38
CA ASN A 2 1.10 24.46 -11.82
C ASN A 2 -0.26 24.46 -12.55
N LEU A 3 -0.23 24.59 -13.91
CA LEU A 3 -1.45 24.68 -14.72
C LEU A 3 -2.36 23.43 -14.54
N GLN A 4 -1.78 22.25 -14.43
CA GLN A 4 -2.53 21.00 -14.24
C GLN A 4 -3.24 20.95 -12.88
N GLU A 5 -2.59 21.42 -11.83
CA GLU A 5 -3.21 21.53 -10.50
C GLU A 5 -4.34 22.56 -10.48
N GLN A 6 -4.22 23.65 -11.23
CA GLN A 6 -5.28 24.64 -11.35
C GLN A 6 -6.51 24.08 -12.06
N ILE A 7 -6.31 23.33 -13.16
CA ILE A 7 -7.40 22.67 -13.88
C ILE A 7 -8.10 21.65 -12.96
N LEU A 8 -7.31 20.79 -12.29
CA LEU A 8 -7.84 19.80 -11.35
C LEU A 8 -8.67 20.46 -10.23
N ARG A 9 -8.16 21.56 -9.66
CA ARG A 9 -8.87 22.31 -8.63
C ARG A 9 -10.21 22.80 -9.12
N ASN A 10 -10.27 23.45 -10.29
CA ASN A 10 -11.51 23.99 -10.84
C ASN A 10 -12.52 22.87 -11.13
N GLN A 11 -12.10 21.75 -11.70
CA GLN A 11 -12.96 20.60 -11.95
C GLN A 11 -13.49 19.99 -10.64
N LEU A 12 -12.64 19.88 -9.62
CA LEU A 12 -13.00 19.32 -8.33
C LEU A 12 -13.98 20.27 -7.59
N GLU A 13 -13.83 21.59 -7.69
CA GLU A 13 -14.77 22.57 -7.14
C GLU A 13 -16.16 22.45 -7.79
N VAL A 14 -16.22 22.30 -9.11
CA VAL A 14 -17.49 22.07 -9.83
C VAL A 14 -18.16 20.78 -9.36
N TYR A 15 -17.40 19.67 -9.29
CA TYR A 15 -17.92 18.38 -8.82
C TYR A 15 -18.47 18.47 -7.37
N LEU A 16 -17.71 19.11 -6.48
CA LEU A 16 -18.11 19.23 -5.07
C LEU A 16 -19.32 20.14 -4.85
N ALA A 17 -19.47 21.21 -5.65
CA ALA A 17 -20.62 22.09 -5.59
C ALA A 17 -21.95 21.38 -5.94
N GLU A 18 -21.89 20.31 -6.73
CA GLU A 18 -23.04 19.47 -7.08
C GLU A 18 -23.36 18.42 -6.01
N GLN A 19 -22.47 18.20 -5.03
CA GLN A 19 -22.70 17.23 -3.96
C GLN A 19 -23.61 17.78 -2.87
N PRO A 20 -24.63 17.03 -2.42
CA PRO A 20 -25.60 17.51 -1.40
C PRO A 20 -24.93 17.92 -0.08
N ALA A 21 -23.77 17.35 0.24
CA ALA A 21 -23.07 17.60 1.50
C ALA A 21 -22.24 18.89 1.51
N ALA A 22 -21.84 19.42 0.34
CA ALA A 22 -20.94 20.58 0.26
C ALA A 22 -21.65 21.88 -0.19
N GLY A 23 -22.71 21.77 -1.02
CA GLY A 23 -23.49 22.91 -1.50
C GLY A 23 -22.76 23.80 -2.51
N ALA A 24 -23.51 24.74 -3.12
CA ALA A 24 -23.04 25.57 -4.22
C ALA A 24 -21.95 26.59 -3.84
N ASP A 25 -21.80 26.92 -2.57
CA ASP A 25 -20.80 27.88 -2.07
C ASP A 25 -19.51 27.22 -1.62
N SER A 26 -19.34 25.94 -1.95
CA SER A 26 -18.12 25.18 -1.62
C SER A 26 -16.92 25.65 -2.43
N ARG A 27 -15.79 25.80 -1.77
CA ARG A 27 -14.52 26.18 -2.41
C ARG A 27 -13.34 25.40 -1.83
N ILE A 28 -12.32 25.20 -2.64
CA ILE A 28 -11.07 24.59 -2.22
C ILE A 28 -10.08 25.70 -1.82
N GLU A 29 -9.67 25.76 -0.55
CA GLU A 29 -8.68 26.74 -0.11
C GLU A 29 -7.26 26.30 -0.49
N THR A 30 -6.95 25.01 -0.30
CA THR A 30 -5.63 24.43 -0.61
C THR A 30 -5.80 23.16 -1.41
N LEU A 31 -4.87 22.91 -2.35
CA LEU A 31 -4.72 21.64 -3.06
C LEU A 31 -3.24 21.36 -3.26
N ASN A 32 -2.75 20.27 -2.70
CA ASN A 32 -1.34 19.90 -2.77
C ASN A 32 -1.20 18.44 -3.17
N ARG A 33 -0.37 18.13 -4.14
CA ARG A 33 -0.03 16.74 -4.46
C ARG A 33 0.86 16.17 -3.36
N ILE A 34 0.44 15.09 -2.73
CA ILE A 34 1.14 14.42 -1.62
C ILE A 34 1.67 13.03 -2.01
N GLY A 35 1.30 12.52 -3.18
CA GLY A 35 1.75 11.21 -3.65
C GLY A 35 1.22 10.84 -5.02
N GLY A 36 1.42 9.56 -5.37
CA GLY A 36 1.01 9.01 -6.66
C GLY A 36 2.02 9.25 -7.77
N ARG A 37 1.91 8.48 -8.86
CA ARG A 37 2.75 8.59 -10.07
C ARG A 37 1.90 8.42 -11.32
N GLY A 38 2.27 9.11 -12.41
CA GLY A 38 1.56 9.04 -13.68
C GLY A 38 0.09 9.45 -13.53
N ALA A 39 -0.82 8.63 -14.07
CA ALA A 39 -2.27 8.84 -14.02
C ALA A 39 -2.88 8.66 -12.61
N THR A 40 -2.14 8.10 -11.64
CA THR A 40 -2.57 7.98 -10.25
C THR A 40 -1.99 9.13 -9.45
N GLY A 41 -2.84 10.04 -8.99
CA GLY A 41 -2.48 11.15 -8.12
C GLY A 41 -3.09 10.99 -6.73
N VAL A 42 -2.38 11.45 -5.71
CA VAL A 42 -2.91 11.60 -4.35
C VAL A 42 -2.72 13.04 -3.95
N TYR A 43 -3.83 13.73 -3.66
CA TYR A 43 -3.85 15.16 -3.36
C TYR A 43 -4.54 15.41 -2.03
N ALA A 44 -3.88 16.13 -1.13
CA ALA A 44 -4.53 16.67 0.06
C ALA A 44 -5.14 18.03 -0.27
N PHE A 45 -6.37 18.26 0.16
CA PHE A 45 -7.04 19.54 -0.06
C PHE A 45 -7.93 19.93 1.12
N THR A 46 -8.15 21.24 1.25
CA THR A 46 -9.04 21.81 2.26
C THR A 46 -10.29 22.34 1.56
N LEU A 47 -11.43 21.74 1.88
CA LEU A 47 -12.76 22.17 1.43
C LEU A 47 -13.39 23.09 2.48
N VAL A 48 -13.95 24.20 2.02
CA VAL A 48 -14.70 25.14 2.87
C VAL A 48 -16.08 25.36 2.25
N TYR A 49 -17.11 25.27 3.06
CA TYR A 49 -18.50 25.52 2.66
C TYR A 49 -19.31 26.01 3.86
N ASP A 50 -20.50 26.56 3.60
CA ASP A 50 -21.40 26.98 4.64
C ASP A 50 -22.51 25.94 4.85
N GLU A 51 -22.65 25.44 6.08
CA GLU A 51 -23.68 24.50 6.50
C GLU A 51 -24.52 25.12 7.62
N ALA A 52 -25.81 25.26 7.39
CA ALA A 52 -26.75 25.87 8.35
C ALA A 52 -26.33 27.27 8.89
N GLY A 53 -25.58 28.04 8.10
CA GLY A 53 -25.08 29.37 8.48
C GLY A 53 -23.75 29.35 9.23
N GLU A 54 -23.15 28.19 9.40
CA GLU A 54 -21.82 28.04 9.97
C GLU A 54 -20.79 27.64 8.90
N ARG A 55 -19.60 28.25 8.96
CA ARG A 55 -18.50 27.93 8.06
C ARG A 55 -17.83 26.63 8.48
N VAL A 56 -17.94 25.62 7.64
CA VAL A 56 -17.32 24.30 7.84
C VAL A 56 -16.02 24.21 7.04
N THR A 57 -15.00 23.66 7.65
CA THR A 57 -13.71 23.38 7.02
C THR A 57 -13.40 21.88 7.14
N GLN A 58 -13.20 21.22 6.01
CA GLN A 58 -12.85 19.79 5.95
C GLN A 58 -11.51 19.59 5.27
N LYS A 59 -10.64 18.79 5.89
CA LYS A 59 -9.40 18.30 5.30
C LYS A 59 -9.65 16.95 4.64
N LEU A 60 -9.41 16.86 3.35
CA LEU A 60 -9.76 15.72 2.51
C LEU A 60 -8.55 15.27 1.68
N VAL A 61 -8.61 14.02 1.21
CA VAL A 61 -7.67 13.45 0.26
C VAL A 61 -8.44 12.98 -0.97
N LEU A 62 -8.01 13.45 -2.14
CA LEU A 62 -8.43 12.95 -3.44
C LEU A 62 -7.38 11.93 -3.92
N LYS A 63 -7.82 10.71 -4.25
CA LYS A 63 -6.99 9.68 -4.89
C LYS A 63 -7.58 9.35 -6.25
N THR A 64 -6.81 9.59 -7.32
CA THR A 64 -7.22 9.31 -8.70
C THR A 64 -6.66 7.98 -9.16
N TYR A 65 -7.33 7.35 -10.13
CA TYR A 65 -6.94 6.07 -10.72
C TYR A 65 -6.84 6.22 -12.24
N ALA A 66 -6.16 5.27 -12.91
CA ALA A 66 -6.08 5.28 -14.36
C ALA A 66 -7.50 5.20 -14.97
N ASN A 67 -7.73 5.92 -16.06
CA ASN A 67 -8.98 5.82 -16.82
C ASN A 67 -8.98 4.52 -17.64
N SER A 68 -9.22 3.41 -16.95
CA SER A 68 -9.29 2.07 -17.50
C SER A 68 -10.21 1.19 -16.65
N PRO A 69 -10.68 0.05 -17.16
CA PRO A 69 -11.47 -0.90 -16.38
C PRO A 69 -10.78 -1.33 -15.07
N GLU A 70 -9.46 -1.51 -15.10
CA GLU A 70 -8.67 -1.87 -13.92
C GLU A 70 -8.61 -0.73 -12.91
N GLY A 71 -8.56 0.52 -13.38
CA GLY A 71 -8.58 1.70 -12.51
C GLY A 71 -9.93 1.85 -11.80
N VAL A 72 -11.04 1.65 -12.52
CA VAL A 72 -12.40 1.60 -11.94
C VAL A 72 -12.52 0.50 -10.90
N ASP A 73 -12.07 -0.72 -11.22
CA ASP A 73 -12.10 -1.86 -10.30
C ASP A 73 -11.30 -1.57 -9.02
N ARG A 74 -10.13 -0.93 -9.15
CA ARG A 74 -9.31 -0.52 -7.99
C ARG A 74 -10.01 0.52 -7.12
N ALA A 75 -10.65 1.53 -7.70
CA ALA A 75 -11.40 2.53 -6.95
C ALA A 75 -12.55 1.90 -6.17
N LEU A 76 -13.31 1.02 -6.82
CA LEU A 76 -14.41 0.28 -6.19
C LEU A 76 -13.94 -0.64 -5.07
N LYS A 77 -12.85 -1.37 -5.27
CA LYS A 77 -12.24 -2.24 -4.25
C LYS A 77 -11.77 -1.45 -3.03
N GLU A 78 -11.08 -0.32 -3.24
CA GLU A 78 -10.63 0.51 -2.13
C GLU A 78 -11.80 1.08 -1.34
N ARG A 79 -12.80 1.66 -2.01
CA ARG A 79 -14.03 2.13 -1.34
C ARG A 79 -14.69 1.02 -0.53
N HIS A 80 -14.86 -0.16 -1.13
CA HIS A 80 -15.51 -1.30 -0.49
C HIS A 80 -14.76 -1.73 0.77
N ALA A 81 -13.46 -1.88 0.68
CA ALA A 81 -12.61 -2.27 1.79
C ALA A 81 -12.63 -1.22 2.92
N LEU A 82 -12.45 0.08 2.59
CA LEU A 82 -12.50 1.15 3.59
C LEU A 82 -13.86 1.21 4.30
N TYR A 83 -14.96 1.05 3.58
CA TYR A 83 -16.30 1.02 4.16
C TYR A 83 -16.46 -0.14 5.16
N HIS A 84 -16.09 -1.36 4.78
CA HIS A 84 -16.20 -2.53 5.65
C HIS A 84 -15.30 -2.45 6.88
N LEU A 85 -14.06 -2.02 6.71
CA LEU A 85 -13.12 -1.89 7.82
C LEU A 85 -13.53 -0.78 8.78
N ARG A 86 -14.03 0.33 8.26
CA ARG A 86 -14.58 1.41 9.10
C ARG A 86 -15.79 0.94 9.88
N THR A 87 -16.71 0.21 9.25
CA THR A 87 -17.89 -0.39 9.92
C THR A 87 -17.43 -1.36 11.01
N ALA A 88 -16.37 -2.11 10.77
CA ALA A 88 -15.75 -3.00 11.74
C ALA A 88 -14.88 -2.26 12.78
N ARG A 89 -14.88 -0.92 12.80
CA ARG A 89 -14.08 -0.06 13.71
C ARG A 89 -12.56 -0.23 13.58
N TYR A 90 -12.09 -0.64 12.41
CA TYR A 90 -10.66 -0.60 12.11
C TYR A 90 -10.25 0.84 11.74
N PRO A 91 -9.10 1.35 12.19
CA PRO A 91 -8.73 2.74 12.05
C PRO A 91 -8.24 3.08 10.63
N VAL A 92 -9.19 3.25 9.71
CA VAL A 92 -8.96 3.67 8.33
C VAL A 92 -9.74 4.95 8.02
N PRO A 93 -9.37 5.71 6.97
CA PRO A 93 -10.10 6.89 6.53
C PRO A 93 -11.56 6.59 6.21
N SER A 94 -12.44 7.56 6.46
CA SER A 94 -13.82 7.52 5.96
C SER A 94 -13.86 7.93 4.50
N VAL A 95 -14.55 7.17 3.66
CA VAL A 95 -14.83 7.56 2.28
C VAL A 95 -15.94 8.60 2.28
N VAL A 96 -15.71 9.73 1.60
CA VAL A 96 -16.67 10.84 1.43
C VAL A 96 -17.39 10.71 0.10
N ALA A 97 -16.66 10.44 -0.98
CA ALA A 97 -17.22 10.26 -2.31
C ALA A 97 -16.40 9.27 -3.14
N ILE A 98 -17.05 8.68 -4.11
CA ILE A 98 -16.43 7.89 -5.19
C ILE A 98 -17.08 8.26 -6.50
N GLU A 99 -16.25 8.44 -7.52
CA GLU A 99 -16.69 8.59 -8.89
C GLU A 99 -15.93 7.61 -9.80
N THR A 100 -16.67 6.85 -10.56
CA THR A 100 -16.12 5.85 -11.49
C THR A 100 -16.20 6.28 -12.95
N SER A 101 -17.03 7.30 -13.23
CA SER A 101 -17.08 7.94 -14.54
C SER A 101 -15.91 8.93 -14.70
N PRO A 102 -15.32 9.04 -15.92
CA PRO A 102 -14.32 10.06 -16.20
C PRO A 102 -14.89 11.48 -16.38
N GLU A 103 -16.22 11.68 -16.32
CA GLU A 103 -16.87 12.95 -16.67
C GLU A 103 -16.43 14.12 -15.80
N ALA A 104 -16.25 13.90 -14.50
CA ALA A 104 -15.92 14.97 -13.56
C ALA A 104 -14.46 15.42 -13.64
N LEU A 105 -13.51 14.48 -13.58
CA LEU A 105 -12.07 14.77 -13.51
C LEU A 105 -11.26 14.12 -14.65
N GLY A 106 -11.89 13.52 -15.64
CA GLY A 106 -11.24 12.76 -16.71
C GLY A 106 -10.77 11.37 -16.28
N VAL A 107 -10.87 11.01 -15.01
CA VAL A 107 -10.40 9.76 -14.40
C VAL A 107 -11.29 9.34 -13.24
N PRO A 108 -11.39 8.05 -12.92
CA PRO A 108 -12.02 7.58 -11.68
C PRO A 108 -11.28 8.08 -10.44
N PHE A 109 -12.01 8.34 -9.35
CA PHE A 109 -11.40 8.81 -8.11
C PHE A 109 -12.19 8.43 -6.85
N VAL A 110 -11.51 8.51 -5.71
CA VAL A 110 -12.10 8.40 -4.37
C VAL A 110 -11.69 9.64 -3.57
N ILE A 111 -12.65 10.25 -2.90
CA ILE A 111 -12.42 11.31 -1.90
C ILE A 111 -12.62 10.69 -0.52
N MET A 112 -11.67 10.91 0.36
CA MET A 112 -11.69 10.40 1.72
C MET A 112 -11.25 11.46 2.71
N GLN A 113 -11.62 11.29 3.96
CA GLN A 113 -11.18 12.16 5.05
C GLN A 113 -9.66 12.10 5.20
N GLN A 114 -9.00 13.24 5.32
CA GLN A 114 -7.56 13.27 5.59
C GLN A 114 -7.31 12.82 7.03
N VAL A 115 -6.41 11.85 7.19
CA VAL A 115 -5.89 11.46 8.50
C VAL A 115 -4.76 12.41 8.87
N GLU A 116 -4.89 13.07 10.01
CA GLU A 116 -3.85 13.93 10.56
C GLU A 116 -2.80 13.08 11.30
N GLY A 117 -1.53 13.43 11.12
CA GLY A 117 -0.43 12.76 11.79
C GLY A 117 0.85 12.74 10.96
N GLN A 118 1.89 12.20 11.56
CA GLN A 118 3.14 11.87 10.87
C GLN A 118 3.21 10.39 10.55
N THR A 119 4.02 10.01 9.59
CA THR A 119 4.26 8.59 9.30
C THR A 119 4.88 7.90 10.51
N LEU A 120 4.60 6.61 10.68
CA LEU A 120 5.21 5.82 11.75
C LEU A 120 6.74 5.83 11.66
N GLY A 121 7.30 5.80 10.44
CA GLY A 121 8.74 5.92 10.23
C GLY A 121 9.33 7.19 10.83
N ALA A 122 8.71 8.36 10.58
CA ALA A 122 9.13 9.62 11.18
C ALA A 122 8.97 9.63 12.72
N ALA A 123 7.88 9.03 13.22
CA ALA A 123 7.65 8.89 14.67
C ALA A 123 8.71 8.01 15.34
N LEU A 124 9.13 6.91 14.72
CA LEU A 124 10.15 5.99 15.23
C LEU A 124 11.54 6.65 15.27
N GLN A 125 11.90 7.43 14.24
CA GLN A 125 13.17 8.15 14.19
C GLN A 125 13.34 9.16 15.35
N SER A 126 12.25 9.78 15.78
CA SER A 126 12.26 10.79 16.86
C SER A 126 11.95 10.23 18.25
N ALA A 127 11.64 8.94 18.37
CA ALA A 127 11.21 8.31 19.62
C ALA A 127 12.39 7.81 20.44
N ASP A 128 12.29 7.98 21.78
CA ASP A 128 13.11 7.22 22.71
C ASP A 128 12.76 5.73 22.71
N GLU A 129 13.58 4.91 23.36
CA GLU A 129 13.42 3.44 23.35
C GLU A 129 12.07 2.98 23.90
N ARG A 130 11.56 3.61 24.97
CA ARG A 130 10.25 3.27 25.56
C ARG A 130 9.11 3.58 24.60
N LYS A 131 9.14 4.76 23.98
CA LYS A 131 8.14 5.19 22.99
C LYS A 131 8.21 4.33 21.73
N ARG A 132 9.43 3.99 21.27
CA ARG A 132 9.66 3.11 20.11
C ARG A 132 9.03 1.75 20.33
N ARG A 133 9.24 1.09 21.46
CA ARG A 133 8.57 -0.17 21.81
C ARG A 133 7.05 -0.05 21.81
N GLY A 134 6.51 1.04 22.37
CA GLY A 134 5.07 1.29 22.35
C GLY A 134 4.50 1.46 20.94
N LEU A 135 5.23 2.15 20.05
CA LEU A 135 4.85 2.33 18.66
C LEU A 135 4.89 1.00 17.89
N ILE A 136 5.92 0.18 18.08
CA ILE A 136 6.03 -1.15 17.47
C ILE A 136 4.88 -2.05 17.93
N ALA A 137 4.57 -2.06 19.23
CA ALA A 137 3.47 -2.86 19.77
C ALA A 137 2.11 -2.46 19.17
N GLN A 138 1.83 -1.16 19.02
CA GLN A 138 0.61 -0.68 18.36
C GLN A 138 0.59 -1.03 16.87
N PHE A 139 1.70 -0.84 16.17
CA PHE A 139 1.84 -1.15 14.73
C PHE A 139 1.56 -2.63 14.44
N VAL A 140 2.23 -3.52 15.18
CA VAL A 140 2.02 -4.97 15.06
C VAL A 140 0.61 -5.36 15.49
N GLY A 141 0.10 -4.76 16.57
CA GLY A 141 -1.27 -4.98 17.04
C GLY A 141 -2.31 -4.66 15.98
N LEU A 142 -2.14 -3.57 15.23
CA LEU A 142 -3.02 -3.22 14.11
C LEU A 142 -2.94 -4.23 12.96
N LEU A 143 -1.75 -4.72 12.61
CA LEU A 143 -1.61 -5.74 11.58
C LEU A 143 -2.33 -7.03 11.99
N VAL A 144 -2.13 -7.49 13.22
CA VAL A 144 -2.78 -8.70 13.73
C VAL A 144 -4.30 -8.51 13.84
N ASP A 145 -4.77 -7.33 14.27
CA ASP A 145 -6.20 -7.01 14.29
C ASP A 145 -6.82 -7.02 12.88
N LEU A 146 -6.09 -6.51 11.87
CA LEU A 146 -6.52 -6.61 10.47
C LEU A 146 -6.69 -8.08 10.04
N HIS A 147 -5.70 -8.91 10.34
CA HIS A 147 -5.70 -10.32 9.99
C HIS A 147 -6.75 -11.13 10.75
N ALA A 148 -7.10 -10.72 11.97
CA ALA A 148 -8.15 -11.35 12.77
C ALA A 148 -9.57 -11.04 12.26
N ARG A 149 -9.72 -10.01 11.42
CA ARG A 149 -10.99 -9.69 10.77
C ARG A 149 -11.21 -10.66 9.62
N GLY A 150 -12.21 -11.52 9.72
CA GLY A 150 -12.48 -12.53 8.70
C GLY A 150 -12.58 -11.93 7.29
N PRO A 151 -12.10 -12.64 6.27
CA PRO A 151 -12.16 -12.18 4.88
C PRO A 151 -13.58 -12.19 4.31
N GLU A 152 -14.56 -12.73 5.04
CA GLU A 152 -15.94 -12.93 4.57
C GLU A 152 -16.60 -11.64 4.10
N ALA A 153 -16.28 -10.52 4.76
CA ALA A 153 -16.80 -9.20 4.38
C ALA A 153 -16.33 -8.74 3.00
N LEU A 154 -15.18 -9.22 2.54
CA LEU A 154 -14.58 -8.90 1.23
C LEU A 154 -14.82 -10.00 0.19
N ILE A 155 -15.26 -11.18 0.60
CA ILE A 155 -15.61 -12.27 -0.32
C ILE A 155 -16.99 -11.96 -0.93
N ARG A 156 -17.03 -11.75 -2.25
CA ARG A 156 -18.31 -11.75 -2.96
C ARG A 156 -18.95 -13.13 -2.79
N ARG A 157 -20.26 -13.16 -2.62
CA ARG A 157 -21.09 -14.38 -2.41
C ARG A 157 -20.88 -15.46 -3.48
N GLU A 158 -20.26 -15.11 -4.60
CA GLU A 158 -20.03 -15.96 -5.78
C GLU A 158 -18.62 -16.57 -5.84
N MET A 159 -17.74 -16.27 -4.88
CA MET A 159 -16.42 -16.89 -4.85
C MET A 159 -16.48 -18.24 -4.19
N SER A 160 -16.07 -19.28 -4.93
CA SER A 160 -15.83 -20.61 -4.36
C SER A 160 -14.85 -20.53 -3.20
N PRO A 161 -14.98 -21.37 -2.17
CA PRO A 161 -14.04 -21.41 -1.06
C PRO A 161 -12.62 -21.67 -1.62
N VAL A 162 -11.72 -20.72 -1.36
CA VAL A 162 -10.32 -20.76 -1.83
C VAL A 162 -9.47 -21.20 -0.65
N SER A 163 -8.59 -22.19 -0.84
CA SER A 163 -7.64 -22.59 0.19
C SER A 163 -6.46 -21.64 0.26
N ALA A 164 -5.76 -21.57 1.41
CA ALA A 164 -4.52 -20.79 1.56
C ALA A 164 -3.48 -21.17 0.49
N HIS A 165 -3.34 -22.44 0.17
CA HIS A 165 -2.47 -22.93 -0.91
C HIS A 165 -2.89 -22.40 -2.30
N ALA A 166 -4.17 -22.29 -2.57
CA ALA A 166 -4.64 -21.73 -3.84
C ALA A 166 -4.29 -20.22 -3.94
N LEU A 167 -4.28 -19.50 -2.81
CA LEU A 167 -3.84 -18.10 -2.78
C LEU A 167 -2.34 -17.97 -3.05
N ILE A 168 -1.51 -18.82 -2.44
CA ILE A 168 -0.06 -18.88 -2.73
C ILE A 168 0.18 -19.22 -4.20
N ASN A 169 -0.52 -20.22 -4.75
CA ASN A 169 -0.45 -20.56 -6.16
C ASN A 169 -0.77 -19.35 -7.05
N ARG A 170 -1.86 -18.63 -6.74
CA ARG A 170 -2.27 -17.45 -7.48
C ARG A 170 -1.18 -16.36 -7.47
N GLU A 171 -0.55 -16.10 -6.32
CA GLU A 171 0.55 -15.13 -6.23
C GLU A 171 1.72 -15.52 -7.13
N VAL A 172 2.19 -16.76 -7.08
CA VAL A 172 3.32 -17.23 -7.90
C VAL A 172 2.96 -17.19 -9.40
N HIS A 173 1.74 -17.58 -9.78
CA HIS A 173 1.27 -17.47 -11.17
C HIS A 173 1.17 -16.02 -11.63
N THR A 174 0.74 -15.10 -10.74
CA THR A 174 0.71 -13.66 -11.04
C THR A 174 2.12 -13.13 -11.31
N LEU A 175 3.11 -13.47 -10.47
CA LEU A 175 4.50 -13.07 -10.69
C LEU A 175 5.03 -13.59 -12.02
N ARG A 176 4.74 -14.85 -12.38
CA ARG A 176 5.14 -15.44 -13.66
C ARG A 176 4.54 -14.70 -14.85
N GLY A 177 3.25 -14.40 -14.79
CA GLY A 177 2.57 -13.59 -15.81
C GLY A 177 3.16 -12.18 -15.94
N LEU A 178 3.46 -11.55 -14.79
CA LEU A 178 4.11 -10.23 -14.79
C LEU A 178 5.51 -10.28 -15.39
N ALA A 179 6.31 -11.31 -15.08
CA ALA A 179 7.65 -11.50 -15.64
C ALA A 179 7.60 -11.59 -17.18
N GLN A 180 6.62 -12.33 -17.71
CA GLN A 180 6.42 -12.48 -19.15
C GLN A 180 5.92 -11.19 -19.81
N ASN A 181 4.92 -10.53 -19.21
CA ASN A 181 4.29 -9.35 -19.81
C ASN A 181 5.14 -8.06 -19.69
N ARG A 182 6.10 -8.02 -18.76
CA ARG A 182 6.95 -6.85 -18.48
C ARG A 182 8.38 -7.02 -18.96
N ASP A 183 8.69 -8.09 -19.70
CA ASP A 183 10.05 -8.46 -20.11
C ASP A 183 11.05 -8.50 -18.94
N GLN A 184 10.66 -9.22 -17.90
CA GLN A 184 11.44 -9.39 -16.65
C GLN A 184 11.83 -10.87 -16.46
N GLN A 185 12.39 -11.49 -17.51
CA GLN A 185 12.76 -12.92 -17.55
C GLN A 185 13.82 -13.29 -16.50
N GLU A 186 14.62 -12.32 -16.05
CA GLU A 186 15.64 -12.47 -15.03
C GLU A 186 15.10 -13.00 -13.69
N TYR A 187 13.79 -12.80 -13.43
CA TYR A 187 13.13 -13.29 -12.22
C TYR A 187 12.60 -14.72 -12.32
N LEU A 188 12.56 -15.33 -13.51
CA LEU A 188 12.01 -16.68 -13.70
C LEU A 188 12.67 -17.73 -12.79
N PRO A 189 14.02 -17.76 -12.60
CA PRO A 189 14.62 -18.73 -11.69
C PRO A 189 14.11 -18.64 -10.24
N VAL A 190 13.88 -17.43 -9.74
CA VAL A 190 13.33 -17.21 -8.39
C VAL A 190 11.84 -17.58 -8.34
N ILE A 191 11.09 -17.28 -9.39
CA ILE A 191 9.68 -17.66 -9.53
C ILE A 191 9.54 -19.18 -9.62
N ASP A 192 10.45 -19.88 -10.29
CA ASP A 192 10.50 -21.36 -10.34
C ASP A 192 10.81 -21.93 -8.95
N TRP A 193 11.75 -21.35 -8.22
CA TRP A 193 12.04 -21.73 -6.84
C TRP A 193 10.80 -21.61 -5.94
N LEU A 194 10.05 -20.49 -6.04
CA LEU A 194 8.79 -20.27 -5.33
C LEU A 194 7.73 -21.29 -5.76
N TYR A 195 7.62 -21.56 -7.06
CA TYR A 195 6.66 -22.52 -7.59
C TYR A 195 6.90 -23.94 -7.10
N GLU A 196 8.14 -24.39 -7.07
CA GLU A 196 8.50 -25.73 -6.61
C GLU A 196 8.19 -25.91 -5.12
N ARG A 197 8.53 -24.91 -4.29
CA ARG A 197 8.38 -24.98 -2.83
C ARG A 197 7.00 -24.70 -2.30
N ARG A 198 6.13 -24.09 -3.09
CA ARG A 198 4.77 -23.71 -2.64
C ARG A 198 3.95 -24.84 -2.01
N LYS A 199 4.22 -26.10 -2.41
CA LYS A 199 3.50 -27.27 -1.90
C LYS A 199 3.96 -27.71 -0.51
N SER A 200 5.18 -27.37 -0.12
CA SER A 200 5.74 -27.67 1.19
C SER A 200 5.49 -26.57 2.22
N VAL A 201 4.98 -25.41 1.78
CA VAL A 201 4.60 -24.33 2.70
C VAL A 201 3.40 -24.77 3.53
N SER A 202 3.48 -24.62 4.84
CA SER A 202 2.40 -24.94 5.77
C SER A 202 1.14 -24.12 5.43
N SER A 203 -0.04 -24.68 5.70
CA SER A 203 -1.30 -23.96 5.46
C SER A 203 -1.45 -22.84 6.49
N GLY A 204 -1.43 -21.60 6.02
CA GLY A 204 -1.67 -20.43 6.84
C GLY A 204 -3.14 -20.01 6.90
N ALA A 205 -3.45 -19.04 7.74
CA ALA A 205 -4.75 -18.43 7.80
C ALA A 205 -5.01 -17.56 6.56
N MET A 206 -6.20 -17.67 5.99
CA MET A 206 -6.69 -16.72 5.00
C MET A 206 -7.17 -15.46 5.70
N VAL A 207 -6.58 -14.33 5.36
CA VAL A 207 -6.84 -13.06 6.03
C VAL A 207 -7.07 -11.94 5.01
N ILE A 208 -7.51 -10.80 5.50
CA ILE A 208 -7.46 -9.56 4.74
C ILE A 208 -6.02 -9.06 4.77
N ASN A 209 -5.31 -9.14 3.64
CA ASN A 209 -4.00 -8.53 3.49
C ASN A 209 -4.11 -7.06 3.14
N HIS A 210 -3.26 -6.24 3.75
CA HIS A 210 -3.06 -4.85 3.38
C HIS A 210 -2.33 -4.70 2.04
N ARG A 211 -1.42 -5.61 1.73
CA ARG A 211 -0.58 -5.67 0.52
C ARG A 211 0.51 -4.60 0.42
N ASN A 212 0.50 -3.62 1.29
CA ASN A 212 1.48 -2.54 1.37
C ASN A 212 1.60 -2.02 2.81
N TYR A 213 1.64 -2.96 3.81
CA TYR A 213 1.75 -2.59 5.22
C TYR A 213 3.18 -2.15 5.53
N THR A 214 3.38 -0.84 5.50
CA THR A 214 4.69 -0.18 5.62
C THR A 214 4.64 0.92 6.68
N LEU A 215 5.81 1.38 7.12
CA LEU A 215 5.90 2.48 8.07
C LEU A 215 5.36 3.81 7.52
N SER A 216 5.34 3.97 6.19
CA SER A 216 4.78 5.16 5.53
C SER A 216 3.25 5.15 5.44
N ASN A 217 2.64 3.96 5.53
CA ASN A 217 1.20 3.75 5.40
C ASN A 217 0.48 3.60 6.75
N VAL A 218 1.19 3.82 7.84
CA VAL A 218 0.62 3.97 9.19
C VAL A 218 0.94 5.37 9.70
N LEU A 219 -0.10 6.14 10.01
CA LEU A 219 0.01 7.51 10.51
C LEU A 219 -0.23 7.54 12.01
N VAL A 220 0.64 8.27 12.71
CA VAL A 220 0.54 8.49 14.17
C VAL A 220 -0.03 9.89 14.39
N GLY A 221 -1.25 9.95 14.87
CA GLY A 221 -1.94 11.21 15.17
C GLY A 221 -1.41 11.93 16.41
N PRO A 222 -1.88 13.17 16.65
CA PRO A 222 -1.41 13.99 17.79
C PRO A 222 -1.63 13.34 19.16
N THR A 223 -2.66 12.49 19.30
CA THR A 223 -2.97 11.76 20.54
C THR A 223 -2.19 10.45 20.68
N GLY A 224 -1.37 10.08 19.68
CA GLY A 224 -0.69 8.80 19.61
C GLY A 224 -1.54 7.67 19.00
N ALA A 225 -2.80 7.94 18.63
CA ALA A 225 -3.62 6.96 17.92
C ALA A 225 -3.08 6.73 16.50
N MET A 226 -3.08 5.48 16.05
CA MET A 226 -2.62 5.13 14.71
C MET A 226 -3.80 4.94 13.75
N SER A 227 -3.57 5.27 12.49
CA SER A 227 -4.49 5.00 11.38
C SER A 227 -3.74 4.41 10.20
N VAL A 228 -4.40 3.49 9.49
CA VAL A 228 -3.83 2.76 8.35
C VAL A 228 -4.39 3.32 7.05
N VAL A 229 -3.52 3.61 6.09
CA VAL A 229 -3.87 4.22 4.80
C VAL A 229 -3.26 3.46 3.63
N ASP A 230 -3.70 3.76 2.41
CA ASP A 230 -3.15 3.25 1.14
C ASP A 230 -3.11 1.73 1.03
N CYS A 231 -4.22 1.09 1.25
CA CYS A 231 -4.34 -0.36 1.26
C CYS A 231 -4.62 -0.93 -0.14
N GLY A 232 -3.86 -1.96 -0.49
CA GLY A 232 -4.09 -2.74 -1.71
C GLY A 232 -5.23 -3.76 -1.58
N TRP A 233 -5.67 -4.07 -0.38
CA TRP A 233 -6.73 -4.99 0.04
C TRP A 233 -6.90 -6.24 -0.83
N GLN A 234 -6.46 -7.35 -0.31
CA GLN A 234 -6.62 -8.64 -0.97
C GLN A 234 -6.77 -9.74 0.09
N ILE A 235 -7.46 -10.81 -0.26
CA ILE A 235 -7.43 -12.02 0.55
C ILE A 235 -6.14 -12.77 0.25
N GLY A 236 -5.38 -13.08 1.28
CA GLY A 236 -4.09 -13.74 1.17
C GLY A 236 -3.68 -14.44 2.45
N ASP A 237 -2.41 -14.86 2.48
CA ASP A 237 -1.77 -15.43 3.66
C ASP A 237 -1.20 -14.29 4.53
N ALA A 238 -1.43 -14.35 5.85
CA ALA A 238 -0.99 -13.33 6.80
C ALA A 238 0.54 -13.07 6.74
N ARG A 239 1.32 -14.11 6.48
CA ARG A 239 2.78 -14.04 6.40
C ARG A 239 3.30 -13.14 5.29
N PHE A 240 2.49 -12.91 4.25
CA PHE A 240 2.86 -11.99 3.18
C PHE A 240 2.99 -10.55 3.67
N ASP A 241 2.00 -10.03 4.43
CA ASP A 241 2.08 -8.67 4.96
C ASP A 241 3.21 -8.52 5.97
N LEU A 242 3.43 -9.53 6.83
CA LEU A 242 4.57 -9.52 7.76
C LEU A 242 5.90 -9.47 7.00
N ALA A 243 6.11 -10.36 6.02
CA ALA A 243 7.33 -10.37 5.21
C ALA A 243 7.53 -9.05 4.44
N TRP A 244 6.45 -8.46 3.94
CA TRP A 244 6.47 -7.14 3.29
C TRP A 244 6.90 -6.03 4.26
N THR A 245 6.38 -6.05 5.50
CA THR A 245 6.77 -5.12 6.55
C THR A 245 8.25 -5.26 6.92
N LEU A 246 8.74 -6.49 7.09
CA LEU A 246 10.15 -6.75 7.42
C LEU A 246 11.08 -6.28 6.29
N LEU A 247 10.70 -6.49 5.04
CA LEU A 247 11.42 -5.96 3.88
C LEU A 247 11.41 -4.42 3.85
N ASP A 248 10.29 -3.79 4.25
CA ASP A 248 10.21 -2.32 4.30
C ASP A 248 11.17 -1.73 5.34
N LEU A 249 11.28 -2.35 6.52
CA LEU A 249 12.24 -1.94 7.54
C LEU A 249 13.68 -1.91 7.01
N GLU A 250 14.11 -2.96 6.32
CA GLU A 250 15.42 -3.04 5.68
C GLU A 250 15.60 -1.91 4.65
N ARG A 251 14.60 -1.69 3.81
CA ARG A 251 14.63 -0.69 2.73
C ARG A 251 14.72 0.76 3.22
N VAL A 252 14.18 1.06 4.39
CA VAL A 252 14.20 2.42 4.97
C VAL A 252 15.32 2.61 5.99
N GLY A 253 16.24 1.63 6.14
CA GLY A 253 17.39 1.69 7.03
C GLY A 253 17.01 1.60 8.52
N LEU A 254 15.97 0.83 8.84
CA LEU A 254 15.50 0.51 10.18
C LEU A 254 15.54 -1.01 10.43
N ASP A 255 16.51 -1.68 9.83
CA ASP A 255 16.72 -3.13 9.92
C ASP A 255 16.95 -3.60 11.36
N GLU A 256 17.47 -2.75 12.23
CA GLU A 256 17.59 -3.02 13.66
C GLU A 256 16.25 -3.28 14.37
N LEU A 257 15.13 -2.83 13.80
CA LEU A 257 13.78 -3.05 14.34
C LEU A 257 13.14 -4.37 13.89
N ARG A 258 13.78 -5.10 12.98
CA ARG A 258 13.25 -6.32 12.38
C ARG A 258 12.91 -7.38 13.43
N ASP A 259 13.87 -7.65 14.33
CA ASP A 259 13.70 -8.67 15.36
C ASP A 259 12.65 -8.26 16.39
N ASP A 260 12.56 -6.97 16.73
CA ASP A 260 11.54 -6.44 17.62
C ASP A 260 10.12 -6.59 17.03
N VAL A 261 9.95 -6.26 15.74
CA VAL A 261 8.67 -6.42 15.03
C VAL A 261 8.27 -7.88 14.95
N LEU A 262 9.20 -8.79 14.61
CA LEU A 262 8.93 -10.21 14.54
C LEU A 262 8.61 -10.82 15.92
N ALA A 263 9.39 -10.47 16.95
CA ALA A 263 9.15 -10.91 18.33
C ALA A 263 7.79 -10.45 18.84
N GLU A 264 7.42 -9.20 18.57
CA GLU A 264 6.11 -8.67 18.94
C GLU A 264 4.97 -9.37 18.18
N TYR A 265 5.15 -9.66 16.89
CA TYR A 265 4.16 -10.42 16.10
C TYR A 265 3.94 -11.83 16.70
N VAL A 266 5.02 -12.55 17.03
CA VAL A 266 4.96 -13.86 17.69
C VAL A 266 4.30 -13.74 19.07
N ARG A 267 4.63 -12.71 19.82
CA ARG A 267 4.01 -12.46 21.14
C ARG A 267 2.51 -12.27 21.07
N VAL A 268 2.02 -11.48 20.08
CA VAL A 268 0.59 -11.16 19.92
C VAL A 268 -0.18 -12.35 19.34
N THR A 269 0.40 -13.06 18.38
CA THR A 269 -0.26 -14.23 17.75
C THR A 269 -0.16 -15.49 18.59
N GLY A 270 0.78 -15.56 19.53
CA GLY A 270 1.02 -16.71 20.39
C GLY A 270 1.68 -17.91 19.72
N ALA A 271 2.17 -17.76 18.46
CA ALA A 271 2.78 -18.83 17.70
C ALA A 271 3.97 -18.35 16.85
N PRO A 272 4.99 -19.17 16.65
CA PRO A 272 6.07 -18.87 15.72
C PRO A 272 5.55 -18.75 14.28
N VAL A 273 6.24 -17.95 13.47
CA VAL A 273 5.89 -17.75 12.06
C VAL A 273 6.59 -18.80 11.20
N GLU A 274 5.87 -19.85 10.84
CA GLU A 274 6.39 -20.91 9.98
C GLU A 274 6.61 -20.42 8.55
N ASP A 275 7.60 -20.96 7.85
CA ASP A 275 7.91 -20.69 6.43
C ASP A 275 8.11 -19.19 6.09
N LEU A 276 8.41 -18.35 7.07
CA LEU A 276 8.67 -16.92 6.83
C LEU A 276 9.70 -16.68 5.71
N PRO A 277 10.81 -17.44 5.59
CA PRO A 277 11.77 -17.26 4.49
C PRO A 277 11.15 -17.39 3.09
N TYR A 278 10.14 -18.23 2.91
CA TYR A 278 9.41 -18.34 1.64
C TYR A 278 8.67 -17.04 1.29
N PHE A 279 7.98 -16.44 2.28
CA PHE A 279 7.23 -15.21 2.10
C PHE A 279 8.15 -13.98 1.94
N GLU A 280 9.33 -14.01 2.56
CA GLU A 280 10.36 -12.99 2.35
C GLU A 280 10.83 -12.98 0.89
N VAL A 281 11.11 -14.15 0.30
CA VAL A 281 11.45 -14.26 -1.13
C VAL A 281 10.31 -13.78 -2.01
N LEU A 282 9.07 -14.17 -1.68
CA LEU A 282 7.88 -13.76 -2.42
C LEU A 282 7.69 -12.23 -2.40
N ALA A 283 7.82 -11.61 -1.22
CA ALA A 283 7.70 -10.17 -1.04
C ALA A 283 8.81 -9.40 -1.76
N ALA A 284 10.07 -9.83 -1.59
CA ALA A 284 11.22 -9.22 -2.24
C ALA A 284 11.15 -9.30 -3.78
N THR A 285 10.78 -10.47 -4.31
CA THR A 285 10.61 -10.66 -5.76
C THR A 285 9.52 -9.73 -6.31
N ARG A 286 8.36 -9.68 -5.66
CA ARG A 286 7.27 -8.79 -6.06
C ARG A 286 7.68 -7.33 -6.03
N TRP A 287 8.34 -6.89 -4.96
CA TRP A 287 8.79 -5.53 -4.82
C TRP A 287 9.79 -5.13 -5.89
N LEU A 288 10.82 -5.95 -6.13
CA LEU A 288 11.83 -5.71 -7.16
C LEU A 288 11.20 -5.59 -8.55
N MET A 289 10.32 -6.53 -8.92
CA MET A 289 9.62 -6.51 -10.20
C MET A 289 8.79 -5.23 -10.39
N ASP A 290 8.11 -4.77 -9.35
CA ASP A 290 7.31 -3.54 -9.41
C ASP A 290 8.17 -2.28 -9.52
N VAL A 291 9.26 -2.19 -8.76
CA VAL A 291 10.18 -1.03 -8.78
C VAL A 291 10.84 -0.91 -10.15
N LEU A 292 11.39 -1.99 -10.67
CA LEU A 292 12.08 -1.98 -11.96
C LEU A 292 11.12 -1.74 -13.12
N HIS A 293 9.91 -2.30 -13.08
CA HIS A 293 8.89 -2.00 -14.09
C HIS A 293 8.54 -0.50 -14.11
N LYS A 294 8.33 0.11 -12.93
CA LYS A 294 8.03 1.54 -12.83
C LYS A 294 9.20 2.42 -13.26
N GLY A 295 10.42 2.00 -12.97
CA GLY A 295 11.63 2.67 -13.44
C GLY A 295 11.74 2.67 -14.97
N ARG A 296 11.58 1.51 -15.60
CA ARG A 296 11.62 1.37 -17.07
C ARG A 296 10.47 2.12 -17.77
N ALA A 297 9.25 2.08 -17.23
CA ALA A 297 8.08 2.77 -17.79
C ALA A 297 8.19 4.30 -17.72
N ALA A 298 8.98 4.85 -16.80
CA ALA A 298 9.22 6.28 -16.68
C ALA A 298 10.32 6.82 -17.63
N GLY A 299 10.78 6.02 -18.59
CA GLY A 299 11.85 6.40 -19.53
C GLY A 299 13.26 6.22 -18.98
N GLY A 300 13.41 5.30 -18.02
CA GLY A 300 14.63 5.10 -17.26
C GLY A 300 14.65 5.99 -16.02
N PHE A 301 15.54 5.67 -15.10
CA PHE A 301 15.77 6.50 -13.91
C PHE A 301 16.43 7.85 -14.24
N GLU A 302 16.67 8.14 -15.53
CA GLU A 302 17.39 9.34 -16.03
C GLU A 302 16.53 10.60 -16.19
N THR A 303 15.19 10.48 -16.32
CA THR A 303 14.33 11.65 -16.54
C THR A 303 13.62 12.08 -15.24
N GLY A 304 14.23 12.96 -14.47
CA GLY A 304 13.62 13.65 -13.31
C GLY A 304 13.64 12.86 -11.99
N ILE A 305 14.24 11.67 -11.96
CA ILE A 305 14.42 10.84 -10.75
C ILE A 305 15.92 10.66 -10.44
N GLU A 306 16.80 11.47 -11.00
CA GLU A 306 18.24 11.41 -10.69
C GLU A 306 18.52 11.54 -9.18
N SER A 307 17.72 12.32 -8.47
CA SER A 307 17.77 12.38 -7.00
C SER A 307 17.30 11.10 -6.30
N ASN A 308 16.71 10.12 -7.05
CA ASN A 308 16.11 8.91 -6.48
C ASN A 308 16.82 7.61 -6.91
N LYS A 309 17.67 7.63 -7.96
CA LYS A 309 18.41 6.44 -8.43
C LYS A 309 19.36 5.94 -7.34
N ASP A 310 20.21 6.82 -6.83
CA ASP A 310 21.17 6.47 -5.79
C ASP A 310 20.50 6.02 -4.50
N SER A 311 19.36 6.64 -4.13
CA SER A 311 18.60 6.23 -2.95
C SER A 311 17.90 4.87 -3.11
N MET A 312 17.68 4.39 -4.35
CA MET A 312 17.06 3.11 -4.62
C MET A 312 18.06 1.96 -4.81
N LEU A 313 19.35 2.26 -5.13
CA LEU A 313 20.38 1.23 -5.34
C LEU A 313 20.57 0.36 -4.08
N GLY A 314 20.66 0.98 -2.92
CA GLY A 314 20.79 0.28 -1.63
C GLY A 314 19.63 -0.68 -1.37
N PRO A 315 18.37 -0.20 -1.32
CA PRO A 315 17.19 -1.04 -1.13
C PRO A 315 17.04 -2.17 -2.16
N ILE A 316 17.34 -1.92 -3.45
CA ILE A 316 17.29 -2.95 -4.48
C ILE A 316 18.37 -4.01 -4.24
N GLY A 317 19.59 -3.60 -3.90
CA GLY A 317 20.69 -4.50 -3.55
C GLY A 317 20.36 -5.36 -2.33
N GLN A 318 19.78 -4.78 -1.29
CA GLN A 318 19.34 -5.51 -0.09
C GLN A 318 18.28 -6.57 -0.41
N ALA A 319 17.26 -6.24 -1.20
CA ALA A 319 16.23 -7.20 -1.60
C ALA A 319 16.80 -8.33 -2.48
N ALA A 320 17.71 -8.01 -3.39
CA ALA A 320 18.42 -9.03 -4.20
C ALA A 320 19.31 -9.94 -3.33
N ALA A 321 20.02 -9.36 -2.35
CA ALA A 321 20.83 -10.12 -1.40
C ALA A 321 19.98 -11.05 -0.50
N LEU A 322 18.80 -10.58 -0.06
CA LEU A 322 17.84 -11.39 0.67
C LEU A 322 17.41 -12.62 -0.15
N ILE A 323 17.04 -12.42 -1.42
CA ILE A 323 16.69 -13.52 -2.33
C ILE A 323 17.86 -14.50 -2.46
N ALA A 324 19.07 -14.00 -2.71
CA ALA A 324 20.26 -14.84 -2.85
C ALA A 324 20.56 -15.65 -1.58
N ALA A 325 20.44 -15.02 -0.41
CA ALA A 325 20.66 -15.69 0.89
C ALA A 325 19.65 -16.81 1.16
N ARG A 326 18.38 -16.64 0.73
CA ARG A 326 17.30 -17.61 0.96
C ARG A 326 17.22 -18.71 -0.09
N THR A 327 17.64 -18.43 -1.33
CA THR A 327 17.43 -19.33 -2.47
C THR A 327 18.72 -19.90 -3.06
N GLY A 328 19.85 -19.25 -2.86
CA GLY A 328 21.11 -19.49 -3.58
C GLY A 328 21.11 -18.91 -5.01
N ILE A 329 20.04 -18.25 -5.45
CA ILE A 329 19.91 -17.69 -6.80
C ILE A 329 20.41 -16.25 -6.80
N GLN A 330 21.38 -15.96 -7.66
CA GLN A 330 21.88 -14.61 -7.89
C GLN A 330 21.07 -13.96 -9.01
N LEU A 331 20.47 -12.81 -8.71
CA LEU A 331 19.88 -11.94 -9.73
C LEU A 331 21.01 -11.18 -10.45
N PRO A 332 20.79 -10.75 -11.70
CA PRO A 332 21.76 -9.89 -12.40
C PRO A 332 22.10 -8.65 -11.58
N ASP A 333 23.29 -8.07 -11.84
CA ASP A 333 23.73 -6.85 -11.16
C ASP A 333 22.67 -5.74 -11.26
N VAL A 334 22.41 -5.10 -10.13
CA VAL A 334 21.42 -4.04 -9.99
C VAL A 334 21.69 -2.90 -10.98
N SER A 335 22.96 -2.59 -11.27
CA SER A 335 23.35 -1.59 -12.27
C SER A 335 22.87 -1.93 -13.69
N ILE A 336 22.83 -3.24 -14.02
CA ILE A 336 22.31 -3.76 -15.30
C ILE A 336 20.77 -3.71 -15.31
N LEU A 337 20.15 -3.96 -14.16
CA LEU A 337 18.69 -3.95 -14.02
C LEU A 337 18.09 -2.54 -14.13
N LEU A 338 18.88 -1.52 -13.84
CA LEU A 338 18.47 -0.12 -13.88
C LEU A 338 18.73 0.55 -15.24
N GLY A 339 19.43 -0.13 -16.15
CA GLY A 339 19.66 0.09 -17.59
C GLY A 339 20.06 1.45 -18.03
#